data_9842a534df3dcd4da4fb1a2f32592c8a
#
_entry.id   9842a534df3dcd4da4fb1a2f32592c8a
#
_cell.length_a   1.000
_cell.length_b   1.000
_cell.length_c   1.000
_cell.angle_alpha   90.00
_cell.angle_beta   90.00
_cell.angle_gamma   90.00
#
_symmetry.space_group_name_H-M   'P 1'
#
loop_
_entity.id
_entity.type
_entity.pdbx_description
1 polymer ?
#
loop_
_entity_poly.entity_id
_entity_poly.type
_entity_poly.pdbx_seq_one_letter_code
_entity_poly.pdbx_strand_id
1 'polypeptide(L)'
;YENYPDVQTIAEESTNYAGVSKPVFDGGLGFGMKWMMGWMHDTLEYFKKDSAFRKFHQQDITFSLTYAFTENFMLPLSHDEVVYGKKSLLDRMPGTEWQRFANLRLMFGYMFTHPGAKLIFQGGEFAQSKEWNFQQSLDWHLLEYEFHTGIQNCIRDLNKLYKNYPALYEKQFDHSGFEWLEWN
;
A
#
# COMPACT_ATOMS: atom_id res chain seq x y z
N TYR A 1 -1.05 19.33 17.97
CA TYR A 1 0.25 18.77 18.42
C TYR A 1 0.70 19.30 19.79
N GLU A 2 0.39 20.56 20.18
CA GLU A 2 0.81 21.10 21.48
C GLU A 2 0.40 20.23 22.68
N ASN A 3 -0.85 19.75 22.70
CA ASN A 3 -1.39 18.94 23.79
C ASN A 3 -1.24 17.43 23.59
N TYR A 4 -1.03 16.98 22.35
CA TYR A 4 -0.99 15.56 21.98
C TYR A 4 0.07 15.34 20.88
N PRO A 5 1.37 15.44 21.22
CA PRO A 5 2.45 15.39 20.23
C PRO A 5 2.58 14.04 19.51
N ASP A 6 2.10 12.96 20.14
CA ASP A 6 2.18 11.60 19.58
C ASP A 6 0.99 11.22 18.67
N VAL A 7 0.00 12.13 18.52
CA VAL A 7 -1.15 11.86 17.66
C VAL A 7 -0.80 12.18 16.22
N GLN A 8 -0.92 11.16 15.36
CA GLN A 8 -0.76 11.30 13.91
C GLN A 8 -2.13 11.53 13.26
N THR A 9 -2.27 12.61 12.51
CA THR A 9 -3.46 12.87 11.68
C THR A 9 -3.18 12.54 10.23
N ILE A 10 -4.08 11.78 9.60
CA ILE A 10 -3.91 11.31 8.23
C ILE A 10 -5.16 11.68 7.44
N ALA A 11 -4.99 12.37 6.32
CA ALA A 11 -6.10 12.75 5.47
C ALA A 11 -6.39 11.69 4.41
N GLU A 12 -7.64 11.25 4.36
CA GLU A 12 -8.21 10.56 3.21
C GLU A 12 -8.70 11.63 2.22
N GLU A 13 -7.84 12.02 1.30
CA GLU A 13 -8.11 13.10 0.35
C GLU A 13 -7.62 12.66 -1.04
N SER A 14 -8.53 12.60 -2.00
CA SER A 14 -8.30 12.01 -3.33
C SER A 14 -8.05 13.05 -4.44
N THR A 15 -8.19 14.35 -4.12
CA THR A 15 -7.99 15.40 -5.10
C THR A 15 -6.52 15.82 -5.23
N ASN A 16 -6.25 16.74 -6.14
CA ASN A 16 -4.93 17.35 -6.29
C ASN A 16 -4.73 18.60 -5.40
N TYR A 17 -5.50 18.74 -4.33
CA TYR A 17 -5.31 19.83 -3.38
C TYR A 17 -3.90 19.74 -2.78
N ALA A 18 -3.13 20.81 -2.93
CA ALA A 18 -1.73 20.86 -2.53
C ALA A 18 -1.57 21.28 -1.05
N GLY A 19 -0.53 20.73 -0.39
CA GLY A 19 -0.17 21.13 0.96
C GLY A 19 -1.05 20.54 2.06
N VAL A 20 -1.73 19.43 1.81
CA VAL A 20 -2.54 18.73 2.83
C VAL A 20 -1.67 18.35 4.03
N SER A 21 -0.49 17.79 3.79
CA SER A 21 0.47 17.40 4.84
C SER A 21 1.53 18.46 5.16
N LYS A 22 1.37 19.67 4.61
CA LYS A 22 2.21 20.80 4.91
C LYS A 22 1.80 21.46 6.22
N PRO A 23 2.75 21.98 7.03
CA PRO A 23 2.41 22.72 8.25
C PRO A 23 1.51 23.94 7.99
N VAL A 24 0.63 24.25 8.93
CA VAL A 24 -0.31 25.39 8.83
C VAL A 24 0.44 26.72 8.70
N PHE A 25 1.53 26.90 9.42
CA PHE A 25 2.35 28.13 9.36
C PHE A 25 3.06 28.30 8.01
N ASP A 26 3.14 27.23 7.20
CA ASP A 26 3.71 27.23 5.84
C ASP A 26 2.61 27.16 4.76
N GLY A 27 1.38 27.47 5.13
CA GLY A 27 0.22 27.55 4.24
C GLY A 27 -0.46 26.21 3.93
N GLY A 28 -0.13 25.14 4.65
CA GLY A 28 -0.76 23.84 4.50
C GLY A 28 -1.95 23.62 5.43
N LEU A 29 -2.56 22.42 5.38
CA LEU A 29 -3.67 22.02 6.24
C LEU A 29 -3.23 21.42 7.58
N GLY A 30 -1.96 21.06 7.74
CA GLY A 30 -1.38 20.56 8.99
C GLY A 30 -1.67 19.09 9.30
N PHE A 31 -2.13 18.29 8.34
CA PHE A 31 -2.14 16.85 8.51
C PHE A 31 -0.71 16.30 8.51
N GLY A 32 -0.48 15.23 9.24
CA GLY A 32 0.83 14.59 9.21
C GLY A 32 1.08 13.80 7.93
N MET A 33 0.02 13.18 7.37
CA MET A 33 0.08 12.40 6.14
C MET A 33 -1.20 12.56 5.31
N LYS A 34 -1.09 12.18 4.03
CA LYS A 34 -2.20 12.09 3.07
C LYS A 34 -2.17 10.71 2.40
N TRP A 35 -3.34 10.10 2.15
CA TRP A 35 -3.41 8.87 1.36
C TRP A 35 -3.02 9.11 -0.10
N MET A 36 -2.19 8.20 -0.65
CA MET A 36 -1.75 8.23 -2.05
C MET A 36 -2.71 7.42 -2.92
N MET A 37 -3.89 7.98 -3.18
CA MET A 37 -4.96 7.27 -3.87
C MET A 37 -4.60 6.88 -5.31
N GLY A 38 -3.81 7.70 -6.01
CA GLY A 38 -3.30 7.38 -7.35
C GLY A 38 -2.42 6.13 -7.34
N TRP A 39 -1.49 6.02 -6.40
CA TRP A 39 -0.67 4.81 -6.23
C TRP A 39 -1.53 3.57 -5.98
N MET A 40 -2.53 3.67 -5.12
CA MET A 40 -3.44 2.57 -4.81
C MET A 40 -4.17 2.08 -6.07
N HIS A 41 -4.78 3.01 -6.80
CA HIS A 41 -5.52 2.70 -8.03
C HIS A 41 -4.60 2.03 -9.06
N ASP A 42 -3.48 2.65 -9.40
CA ASP A 42 -2.55 2.17 -10.43
C ASP A 42 -1.93 0.82 -10.05
N THR A 43 -1.57 0.64 -8.77
CA THR A 43 -1.05 -0.62 -8.24
C THR A 43 -2.07 -1.75 -8.38
N LEU A 44 -3.31 -1.54 -7.97
CA LEU A 44 -4.36 -2.56 -8.09
C LEU A 44 -4.67 -2.90 -9.54
N GLU A 45 -4.73 -1.91 -10.43
CA GLU A 45 -4.94 -2.15 -11.86
C GLU A 45 -3.76 -2.88 -12.51
N TYR A 46 -2.52 -2.60 -12.11
CA TYR A 46 -1.36 -3.34 -12.60
C TYR A 46 -1.39 -4.81 -12.15
N PHE A 47 -1.60 -5.07 -10.87
CA PHE A 47 -1.56 -6.43 -10.32
C PHE A 47 -2.76 -7.30 -10.74
N LYS A 48 -3.87 -6.71 -11.13
CA LYS A 48 -5.03 -7.38 -11.72
C LYS A 48 -4.77 -7.89 -13.14
N LYS A 49 -3.80 -7.32 -13.86
CA LYS A 49 -3.45 -7.75 -15.21
C LYS A 49 -2.73 -9.10 -15.18
N ASP A 50 -2.97 -9.94 -16.20
CA ASP A 50 -2.18 -11.14 -16.41
C ASP A 50 -0.70 -10.79 -16.56
N SER A 51 0.17 -11.58 -15.96
CA SER A 51 1.63 -11.34 -15.93
C SER A 51 2.25 -11.21 -17.33
N ALA A 52 1.69 -11.90 -18.34
CA ALA A 52 2.17 -11.84 -19.73
C ALA A 52 2.03 -10.42 -20.35
N PHE A 53 1.05 -9.64 -19.88
CA PHE A 53 0.78 -8.29 -20.39
C PHE A 53 1.41 -7.17 -19.58
N ARG A 54 1.88 -7.42 -18.35
CA ARG A 54 2.41 -6.40 -17.45
C ARG A 54 3.59 -5.62 -18.01
N LYS A 55 4.40 -6.24 -18.88
CA LYS A 55 5.51 -5.57 -19.55
C LYS A 55 5.10 -4.36 -20.42
N PHE A 56 3.83 -4.26 -20.80
CA PHE A 56 3.29 -3.13 -21.54
C PHE A 56 2.65 -2.05 -20.65
N HIS A 57 2.68 -2.25 -19.33
CA HIS A 57 2.00 -1.42 -18.35
C HIS A 57 2.92 -0.99 -17.19
N GLN A 58 4.23 -0.95 -17.43
CA GLN A 58 5.21 -0.59 -16.39
C GLN A 58 4.95 0.79 -15.80
N GLN A 59 4.44 1.70 -16.60
CA GLN A 59 4.07 3.04 -16.15
C GLN A 59 3.05 3.04 -15.01
N ASP A 60 2.18 2.04 -14.90
CA ASP A 60 1.18 1.96 -13.83
C ASP A 60 1.84 1.86 -12.44
N ILE A 61 3.05 1.26 -12.35
CA ILE A 61 3.80 1.14 -11.09
C ILE A 61 4.94 2.16 -10.94
N THR A 62 5.23 2.95 -11.96
CA THR A 62 6.32 3.95 -11.93
C THR A 62 5.80 5.38 -11.89
N PHE A 63 4.60 5.64 -12.40
CA PHE A 63 4.03 6.98 -12.48
C PHE A 63 3.90 7.66 -11.11
N SER A 64 3.53 6.93 -10.07
CA SER A 64 3.38 7.46 -8.72
C SER A 64 4.66 8.10 -8.18
N LEU A 65 5.83 7.64 -8.61
CA LEU A 65 7.13 8.19 -8.21
C LEU A 65 7.37 9.62 -8.72
N THR A 66 6.64 10.06 -9.75
CA THR A 66 6.73 11.43 -10.27
C THR A 66 6.19 12.48 -9.29
N TYR A 67 5.31 12.07 -8.35
CA TYR A 67 4.72 12.96 -7.35
C TYR A 67 4.84 12.45 -5.92
N ALA A 68 5.53 11.33 -5.68
CA ALA A 68 5.65 10.66 -4.39
C ALA A 68 6.18 11.54 -3.24
N PHE A 69 6.84 12.65 -3.56
CA PHE A 69 7.48 13.55 -2.60
C PHE A 69 6.81 14.94 -2.53
N THR A 70 5.63 15.10 -3.12
CA THR A 70 4.87 16.35 -3.03
C THR A 70 4.10 16.51 -1.72
N GLU A 71 3.85 15.42 -1.03
CA GLU A 71 3.18 15.31 0.27
C GLU A 71 3.85 14.20 1.10
N ASN A 72 3.55 14.14 2.38
CA ASN A 72 3.89 12.98 3.21
C ASN A 72 2.85 11.87 2.93
N PHE A 73 3.12 11.05 1.94
CA PHE A 73 2.14 10.05 1.49
C PHE A 73 2.13 8.77 2.33
N MET A 74 0.91 8.27 2.57
CA MET A 74 0.66 6.91 3.02
C MET A 74 0.06 6.11 1.86
N LEU A 75 0.60 4.92 1.60
CA LEU A 75 0.16 3.99 0.56
C LEU A 75 -1.01 3.17 1.10
N PRO A 76 -2.28 3.47 0.71
CA PRO A 76 -3.43 2.81 1.29
C PRO A 76 -3.78 1.54 0.52
N LEU A 77 -3.88 0.42 1.24
CA LEU A 77 -4.74 -0.71 0.90
C LEU A 77 -5.77 -0.78 2.02
N SER A 78 -6.80 0.07 1.91
CA SER A 78 -7.75 0.35 2.97
C SER A 78 -8.98 -0.57 2.93
N HIS A 79 -9.98 -0.28 3.75
CA HIS A 79 -11.27 -0.97 3.72
C HIS A 79 -11.98 -0.79 2.37
N ASP A 80 -11.85 0.39 1.75
CA ASP A 80 -12.52 0.71 0.49
C ASP A 80 -12.12 -0.21 -0.67
N GLU A 81 -10.92 -0.77 -0.64
CA GLU A 81 -10.47 -1.69 -1.69
C GLU A 81 -11.04 -3.09 -1.54
N VAL A 82 -11.64 -3.43 -0.40
CA VAL A 82 -12.10 -4.79 -0.07
C VAL A 82 -13.55 -4.89 0.39
N VAL A 83 -14.34 -3.81 0.27
CA VAL A 83 -15.77 -3.79 0.58
C VAL A 83 -16.61 -4.43 -0.53
N TYR A 84 -17.91 -4.58 -0.24
CA TYR A 84 -18.90 -5.22 -1.11
C TYR A 84 -18.80 -4.79 -2.58
N GLY A 85 -18.72 -5.77 -3.46
CA GLY A 85 -18.63 -5.61 -4.92
C GLY A 85 -17.21 -5.35 -5.44
N LYS A 86 -16.21 -5.19 -4.57
CA LYS A 86 -14.82 -4.88 -4.98
C LYS A 86 -13.87 -6.08 -4.94
N LYS A 87 -14.28 -7.21 -4.40
CA LYS A 87 -13.49 -8.43 -4.15
C LYS A 87 -12.40 -8.22 -3.07
N SER A 88 -11.87 -9.32 -2.54
CA SER A 88 -10.66 -9.26 -1.70
C SER A 88 -9.42 -8.94 -2.52
N LEU A 89 -8.31 -8.54 -1.87
CA LEU A 89 -7.04 -8.33 -2.57
C LEU A 89 -6.58 -9.60 -3.29
N LEU A 90 -6.75 -10.77 -2.66
CA LEU A 90 -6.40 -12.06 -3.25
C LEU A 90 -7.25 -12.37 -4.50
N ASP A 91 -8.56 -12.09 -4.45
CA ASP A 91 -9.47 -12.41 -5.55
C ASP A 91 -9.31 -11.50 -6.78
N ARG A 92 -8.60 -10.41 -6.63
CA ARG A 92 -8.20 -9.56 -7.77
C ARG A 92 -7.01 -10.11 -8.52
N MET A 93 -6.20 -10.98 -7.90
CA MET A 93 -4.99 -11.53 -8.51
C MET A 93 -5.35 -12.55 -9.59
N PRO A 94 -4.74 -12.48 -10.78
CA PRO A 94 -4.98 -13.41 -11.87
C PRO A 94 -4.24 -14.74 -11.69
N GLY A 95 -4.70 -15.75 -12.43
CA GLY A 95 -4.01 -17.03 -12.56
C GLY A 95 -4.50 -18.12 -11.62
N THR A 96 -3.71 -19.19 -11.52
CA THR A 96 -3.95 -20.31 -10.60
C THR A 96 -3.85 -19.87 -9.13
N GLU A 97 -4.31 -20.68 -8.21
CA GLU A 97 -4.22 -20.39 -6.78
C GLU A 97 -2.79 -20.01 -6.37
N TRP A 98 -1.79 -20.81 -6.71
CA TRP A 98 -0.38 -20.48 -6.41
C TRP A 98 0.04 -19.13 -6.99
N GLN A 99 -0.37 -18.84 -8.23
CA GLN A 99 -0.03 -17.55 -8.88
C GLN A 99 -0.69 -16.37 -8.19
N ARG A 100 -1.94 -16.52 -7.74
CA ARG A 100 -2.66 -15.47 -6.99
C ARG A 100 -1.92 -15.10 -5.71
N PHE A 101 -1.51 -16.08 -4.92
CA PHE A 101 -0.73 -15.86 -3.70
C PHE A 101 0.68 -15.30 -4.01
N ALA A 102 1.34 -15.77 -5.07
CA ALA A 102 2.62 -15.24 -5.52
C ALA A 102 2.51 -13.75 -5.93
N ASN A 103 1.46 -13.39 -6.69
CA ASN A 103 1.19 -12.01 -7.07
C ASN A 103 0.90 -11.11 -5.86
N LEU A 104 0.15 -11.60 -4.88
CA LEU A 104 -0.13 -10.85 -3.67
C LEU A 104 1.15 -10.57 -2.87
N ARG A 105 2.05 -11.56 -2.73
CA ARG A 105 3.38 -11.35 -2.12
C ARG A 105 4.20 -10.30 -2.88
N LEU A 106 4.18 -10.37 -4.21
CA LEU A 106 4.89 -9.41 -5.06
C LEU A 106 4.35 -7.98 -4.86
N MET A 107 3.02 -7.83 -4.80
CA MET A 107 2.38 -6.53 -4.54
C MET A 107 2.79 -5.96 -3.17
N PHE A 108 2.80 -6.77 -2.12
CA PHE A 108 3.28 -6.32 -0.81
C PHE A 108 4.77 -5.99 -0.81
N GLY A 109 5.61 -6.79 -1.49
CA GLY A 109 7.02 -6.48 -1.67
C GLY A 109 7.22 -5.12 -2.34
N TYR A 110 6.51 -4.85 -3.43
CA TYR A 110 6.50 -3.55 -4.09
C TYR A 110 6.06 -2.43 -3.14
N MET A 111 4.95 -2.61 -2.43
CA MET A 111 4.44 -1.63 -1.45
C MET A 111 5.49 -1.29 -0.39
N PHE A 112 6.16 -2.28 0.18
CA PHE A 112 7.13 -2.06 1.26
C PHE A 112 8.42 -1.39 0.80
N THR A 113 8.78 -1.53 -0.48
CA THR A 113 9.97 -0.89 -1.07
C THR A 113 9.68 0.46 -1.75
N HIS A 114 8.40 0.79 -1.99
CA HIS A 114 8.00 2.08 -2.53
C HIS A 114 8.09 3.18 -1.45
N PRO A 115 8.51 4.42 -1.75
CA PRO A 115 8.46 5.54 -0.81
C PRO A 115 7.04 5.79 -0.26
N GLY A 116 6.96 6.21 1.01
CA GLY A 116 5.71 6.48 1.72
C GLY A 116 5.40 5.49 2.84
N ALA A 117 4.56 5.89 3.80
CA ALA A 117 4.09 5.02 4.88
C ALA A 117 3.16 3.92 4.36
N LYS A 118 3.00 2.83 5.11
CA LYS A 118 2.26 1.64 4.67
C LYS A 118 0.94 1.50 5.44
N LEU A 119 -0.15 1.23 4.73
CA LEU A 119 -1.46 0.93 5.32
C LEU A 119 -2.02 -0.34 4.70
N ILE A 120 -2.19 -1.39 5.51
CA ILE A 120 -2.86 -2.63 5.13
C ILE A 120 -4.08 -2.77 6.04
N PHE A 121 -5.27 -2.90 5.43
CA PHE A 121 -6.50 -3.12 6.18
C PHE A 121 -6.57 -4.57 6.68
N GLN A 122 -7.24 -4.73 7.84
CA GLN A 122 -7.36 -6.01 8.55
C GLN A 122 -7.80 -7.18 7.65
N GLY A 123 -7.13 -8.32 7.79
CA GLY A 123 -7.34 -9.50 6.96
C GLY A 123 -6.45 -9.54 5.71
N GLY A 124 -5.97 -8.40 5.22
CA GLY A 124 -5.03 -8.33 4.10
C GLY A 124 -3.71 -9.03 4.40
N GLU A 125 -3.25 -8.97 5.64
CA GLU A 125 -2.01 -9.56 6.13
C GLU A 125 -1.97 -11.10 6.12
N PHE A 126 -3.11 -11.76 5.96
CA PHE A 126 -3.20 -13.21 5.75
C PHE A 126 -4.05 -13.60 4.53
N ALA A 127 -4.27 -12.63 3.63
CA ALA A 127 -4.99 -12.83 2.37
C ALA A 127 -6.44 -13.30 2.57
N GLN A 128 -7.21 -12.64 3.43
CA GLN A 128 -8.63 -12.96 3.56
C GLN A 128 -9.28 -13.08 2.17
N SER A 129 -10.01 -14.16 1.93
CA SER A 129 -10.58 -14.47 0.62
C SER A 129 -11.95 -13.81 0.39
N LYS A 130 -12.64 -13.41 1.45
CA LYS A 130 -13.92 -12.70 1.36
C LYS A 130 -13.73 -11.19 1.42
N GLU A 131 -14.68 -10.48 0.84
CA GLU A 131 -14.85 -9.05 1.04
C GLU A 131 -15.07 -8.74 2.52
N TRP A 132 -14.60 -7.57 2.96
CA TRP A 132 -14.80 -7.16 4.34
C TRP A 132 -16.28 -6.95 4.66
N ASN A 133 -16.72 -7.55 5.76
CA ASN A 133 -18.05 -7.39 6.32
C ASN A 133 -17.94 -7.06 7.81
N PHE A 134 -18.33 -5.84 8.19
CA PHE A 134 -18.26 -5.36 9.58
C PHE A 134 -19.16 -6.13 10.55
N GLN A 135 -20.14 -6.91 10.04
CA GLN A 135 -21.05 -7.72 10.86
C GLN A 135 -20.48 -9.12 11.19
N GLN A 136 -19.31 -9.46 10.66
CA GLN A 136 -18.71 -10.78 10.81
C GLN A 136 -17.26 -10.68 11.27
N SER A 137 -16.79 -11.68 11.98
CA SER A 137 -15.36 -11.85 12.26
C SER A 137 -14.58 -12.11 10.97
N LEU A 138 -13.28 -11.81 10.98
CA LEU A 138 -12.37 -12.27 9.94
C LEU A 138 -12.31 -13.80 9.90
N ASP A 139 -12.00 -14.34 8.75
CA ASP A 139 -11.92 -15.78 8.49
C ASP A 139 -10.61 -16.38 9.06
N TRP A 140 -10.40 -16.30 10.38
CA TRP A 140 -9.17 -16.73 11.08
C TRP A 140 -8.78 -18.19 10.80
N HIS A 141 -9.75 -19.06 10.45
CA HIS A 141 -9.51 -20.44 10.06
C HIS A 141 -8.63 -20.56 8.80
N LEU A 142 -8.53 -19.50 7.97
CA LEU A 142 -7.65 -19.48 6.80
C LEU A 142 -6.18 -19.67 7.18
N LEU A 143 -5.79 -19.31 8.41
CA LEU A 143 -4.43 -19.54 8.90
C LEU A 143 -4.06 -21.02 9.10
N GLU A 144 -5.01 -21.93 8.98
CA GLU A 144 -4.74 -23.37 8.93
C GLU A 144 -4.20 -23.83 7.56
N TYR A 145 -4.29 -22.98 6.53
CA TYR A 145 -3.84 -23.27 5.18
C TYR A 145 -2.49 -22.62 4.88
N GLU A 146 -1.60 -23.40 4.27
CA GLU A 146 -0.20 -23.03 4.02
C GLU A 146 -0.03 -21.71 3.25
N PHE A 147 -0.82 -21.48 2.21
CA PHE A 147 -0.73 -20.26 1.41
C PHE A 147 -1.07 -19.00 2.20
N HIS A 148 -2.09 -19.06 3.05
CA HIS A 148 -2.51 -17.95 3.90
C HIS A 148 -1.47 -17.66 4.99
N THR A 149 -0.97 -18.70 5.66
CA THR A 149 0.14 -18.59 6.61
C THR A 149 1.40 -18.05 5.91
N GLY A 150 1.63 -18.42 4.66
CA GLY A 150 2.70 -17.91 3.82
C GLY A 150 2.62 -16.40 3.59
N ILE A 151 1.42 -15.83 3.37
CA ILE A 151 1.24 -14.38 3.27
C ILE A 151 1.50 -13.71 4.63
N GLN A 152 0.97 -14.25 5.72
CA GLN A 152 1.19 -13.70 7.06
C GLN A 152 2.69 -13.68 7.40
N ASN A 153 3.42 -14.74 7.09
CA ASN A 153 4.86 -14.80 7.26
C ASN A 153 5.59 -13.76 6.40
N CYS A 154 5.18 -13.60 5.15
CA CYS A 154 5.72 -12.59 4.24
C CYS A 154 5.55 -11.18 4.82
N ILE A 155 4.34 -10.81 5.24
CA ILE A 155 4.07 -9.50 5.86
C ILE A 155 4.88 -9.31 7.14
N ARG A 156 4.97 -10.33 7.99
CA ARG A 156 5.81 -10.29 9.20
C ARG A 156 7.27 -10.02 8.87
N ASP A 157 7.80 -10.66 7.84
CA ASP A 157 9.21 -10.51 7.46
C ASP A 157 9.45 -9.15 6.76
N LEU A 158 8.51 -8.68 5.93
CA LEU A 158 8.53 -7.32 5.37
C LEU A 158 8.51 -6.24 6.47
N ASN A 159 7.68 -6.41 7.50
CA ASN A 159 7.65 -5.51 8.66
C ASN A 159 8.98 -5.51 9.43
N LYS A 160 9.63 -6.67 9.59
CA LYS A 160 10.96 -6.74 10.20
C LYS A 160 12.02 -6.02 9.36
N LEU A 161 12.00 -6.22 8.04
CA LEU A 161 12.89 -5.51 7.12
C LEU A 161 12.65 -4.01 7.22
N TYR A 162 11.40 -3.56 7.10
CA TYR A 162 11.05 -2.15 7.17
C TYR A 162 11.51 -1.51 8.49
N LYS A 163 11.34 -2.19 9.62
CA LYS A 163 11.76 -1.70 10.94
C LYS A 163 13.29 -1.65 11.10
N ASN A 164 14.01 -2.61 10.52
CA ASN A 164 15.45 -2.79 10.77
C ASN A 164 16.34 -2.10 9.73
N TYR A 165 15.79 -1.68 8.59
CA TYR A 165 16.54 -1.05 7.52
C TYR A 165 16.11 0.39 7.29
N PRO A 166 16.84 1.38 7.86
CA PRO A 166 16.54 2.81 7.74
C PRO A 166 16.32 3.28 6.30
N ALA A 167 17.02 2.68 5.34
CA ALA A 167 16.85 2.97 3.91
C ALA A 167 15.40 2.86 3.40
N LEU A 168 14.56 2.09 4.08
CA LEU A 168 13.16 1.90 3.68
C LEU A 168 12.20 2.97 4.24
N TYR A 169 12.61 3.76 5.24
CA TYR A 169 11.70 4.71 5.91
C TYR A 169 12.28 6.07 6.24
N GLU A 170 13.60 6.23 6.46
CA GLU A 170 14.17 7.50 6.90
C GLU A 170 13.91 8.65 5.93
N LYS A 171 13.96 8.37 4.63
CA LYS A 171 13.75 9.35 3.57
C LYS A 171 12.51 9.09 2.73
N GLN A 172 11.51 8.41 3.30
CA GLN A 172 10.32 8.02 2.56
C GLN A 172 9.46 9.19 2.06
N PHE A 173 9.70 10.40 2.58
CA PHE A 173 9.01 11.62 2.18
C PHE A 173 9.95 12.64 1.52
N ASP A 174 11.21 12.27 1.30
CA ASP A 174 12.22 13.13 0.69
C ASP A 174 12.70 12.51 -0.63
N HIS A 175 12.73 13.32 -1.69
CA HIS A 175 13.17 12.89 -3.02
C HIS A 175 14.60 12.32 -3.04
N SER A 176 15.47 12.69 -2.10
CA SER A 176 16.81 12.12 -1.97
C SER A 176 16.83 10.67 -1.48
N GLY A 177 15.66 10.12 -1.10
CA GLY A 177 15.48 8.72 -0.72
C GLY A 177 15.24 7.77 -1.88
N PHE A 178 15.15 8.29 -3.11
CA PHE A 178 14.90 7.49 -4.30
C PHE A 178 15.73 7.97 -5.49
N GLU A 179 16.28 7.03 -6.25
CA GLU A 179 17.04 7.29 -7.48
C GLU A 179 16.71 6.23 -8.53
N TRP A 180 16.45 6.69 -9.75
CA TRP A 180 16.37 5.81 -10.92
C TRP A 180 17.77 5.42 -11.37
N LEU A 181 18.08 4.11 -11.37
CA LEU A 181 19.33 3.59 -11.94
C LEU A 181 19.23 3.39 -13.44
N GLU A 182 18.07 2.94 -13.91
CA GLU A 182 17.77 2.79 -15.34
C GLU A 182 16.33 3.24 -15.58
N TRP A 183 16.17 3.96 -16.67
CA TRP A 183 14.87 4.42 -17.17
C TRP A 183 14.73 3.96 -18.62
N ASN A 184 14.13 2.78 -18.84
CA ASN A 184 13.85 2.23 -20.18
C ASN A 184 12.36 1.91 -20.33
#